data_34245920531684b442638c5594a8c784
#
_entry.id   34245920531684b442638c5594a8c784
#
_cell.length_a   1.000
_cell.length_b   1.000
_cell.length_c   1.000
_cell.angle_alpha   90.00
_cell.angle_beta   90.00
_cell.angle_gamma   90.00
#
_symmetry.space_group_name_H-M   'P 1'
#
loop_
_entity.id
_entity.type
_entity.pdbx_description
1 polymer ?
#
loop_
_entity_poly.entity_id
_entity_poly.type
_entity_poly.pdbx_seq_one_letter_code
_entity_poly.pdbx_strand_id
1 'polypeptide(L)'
;MDTLLKYAVFRRYSARRRAVIWPEETQCRVVRCEKNAWRQVVALQASVTDAPGKRKGGNTSLMVEHVIDQYALKGYLLTVVLGDEDLIVRSLSLPTASRKEAGQSVAWSGMILDSAEEYVYDAVRTGEEKLQREYTWLAAAYPAKTVESVIRCCREKGCLLDRIDILPALIGKLYPSYEGSVSITDDGKRHITVLNKRNVCAYTCEDDPGVDHAVVPPERNDQAEALRKKWQVEFEAMPLLMGL
;
A
#
# COMPACT_ATOMS: atom_id res chain seq x y z
N MET A 1 -19.53 1.65 15.70
CA MET A 1 -20.14 1.12 14.47
C MET A 1 -20.66 2.21 13.51
N ASP A 2 -20.84 3.45 13.99
CA ASP A 2 -21.39 4.55 13.16
C ASP A 2 -20.38 5.30 12.27
N THR A 3 -19.08 5.06 12.44
CA THR A 3 -18.04 5.79 11.70
C THR A 3 -17.92 5.31 10.25
N LEU A 4 -18.14 4.01 10.00
CA LEU A 4 -18.04 3.42 8.66
C LEU A 4 -19.18 3.80 7.72
N LEU A 5 -20.39 4.03 8.26
CA LEU A 5 -21.54 4.42 7.46
C LEU A 5 -21.46 5.87 6.93
N LYS A 6 -20.86 6.79 7.67
CA LYS A 6 -20.62 8.17 7.20
C LYS A 6 -19.65 8.21 6.01
N TYR A 7 -18.66 7.33 5.96
CA TYR A 7 -17.73 7.21 4.83
C TYR A 7 -18.39 6.66 3.56
N ALA A 8 -19.40 5.80 3.69
CA ALA A 8 -20.07 5.18 2.53
C ALA A 8 -20.90 6.17 1.70
N VAL A 9 -21.44 7.22 2.31
CA VAL A 9 -22.23 8.24 1.60
C VAL A 9 -21.34 9.15 0.76
N PHE A 10 -20.14 9.49 1.24
CA PHE A 10 -19.15 10.28 0.51
C PHE A 10 -18.50 9.51 -0.65
N ARG A 11 -18.45 8.16 -0.59
CA ARG A 11 -17.93 7.30 -1.66
C ARG A 11 -18.55 7.56 -3.04
N ARG A 12 -19.79 8.02 -3.11
CA ARG A 12 -20.47 8.27 -4.40
C ARG A 12 -20.02 9.55 -5.10
N TYR A 13 -19.59 10.57 -4.37
CA TYR A 13 -19.26 11.87 -4.96
C TYR A 13 -17.79 12.00 -5.34
N SER A 14 -16.88 11.40 -4.60
CA SER A 14 -15.43 11.48 -4.83
C SER A 14 -14.87 10.35 -5.70
N ALA A 15 -15.71 9.39 -6.12
CA ALA A 15 -15.28 8.24 -6.93
C ALA A 15 -14.68 8.61 -8.29
N ARG A 16 -14.78 9.88 -8.72
CA ARG A 16 -14.23 10.37 -9.98
C ARG A 16 -12.77 10.81 -9.87
N ARG A 17 -12.34 11.25 -8.70
CA ARG A 17 -10.96 11.70 -8.46
C ARG A 17 -10.33 10.84 -7.39
N ARG A 18 -9.30 10.13 -7.78
CA ARG A 18 -8.56 9.25 -6.89
C ARG A 18 -7.09 9.58 -6.95
N ALA A 19 -6.41 9.41 -5.83
CA ALA A 19 -4.96 9.46 -5.80
C ALA A 19 -4.42 8.35 -4.89
N VAL A 20 -3.27 7.83 -5.29
CA VAL A 20 -2.46 6.92 -4.49
C VAL A 20 -1.19 7.65 -4.16
N ILE A 21 -0.84 7.69 -2.89
CA ILE A 21 0.33 8.37 -2.35
C ILE A 21 1.21 7.29 -1.71
N TRP A 22 2.45 7.20 -2.15
CA TRP A 22 3.47 6.36 -1.54
C TRP A 22 4.60 7.24 -1.02
N PRO A 23 4.56 7.59 0.28
CA PRO A 23 5.63 8.34 0.93
C PRO A 23 6.82 7.42 1.21
N GLU A 24 7.99 7.90 0.91
CA GLU A 24 9.29 7.31 1.18
C GLU A 24 10.14 8.28 2.01
N GLU A 25 11.40 7.96 2.26
CA GLU A 25 12.23 8.77 3.17
C GLU A 25 12.52 10.18 2.65
N THR A 26 12.90 10.31 1.38
CA THR A 26 13.31 11.59 0.78
C THR A 26 12.38 12.05 -0.33
N GLN A 27 11.54 11.19 -0.84
CA GLN A 27 10.61 11.50 -1.92
C GLN A 27 9.23 10.87 -1.70
N CYS A 28 8.29 11.26 -2.51
CA CYS A 28 6.96 10.70 -2.49
C CYS A 28 6.47 10.47 -3.91
N ARG A 29 6.00 9.26 -4.20
CA ARG A 29 5.37 8.95 -5.47
C ARG A 29 3.86 9.14 -5.37
N VAL A 30 3.31 9.75 -6.38
CA VAL A 30 1.88 10.07 -6.44
C VAL A 30 1.32 9.66 -7.78
N VAL A 31 0.27 8.86 -7.77
CA VAL A 31 -0.51 8.57 -8.97
C VAL A 31 -1.90 9.15 -8.80
N ARG A 32 -2.27 10.05 -9.70
CA ARG A 32 -3.59 10.70 -9.73
C ARG A 32 -4.41 10.15 -10.87
N CYS A 33 -5.67 9.89 -10.61
CA CYS A 33 -6.60 9.37 -11.60
C CYS A 33 -7.91 10.16 -11.57
N GLU A 34 -8.35 10.59 -12.73
CA GLU A 34 -9.68 11.16 -12.91
C GLU A 34 -10.52 10.24 -13.79
N LYS A 35 -11.77 10.03 -13.39
CA LYS A 35 -12.74 9.20 -14.11
C LYS A 35 -13.92 10.06 -14.54
N ASN A 36 -14.42 9.81 -15.74
CA ASN A 36 -15.66 10.45 -16.22
C ASN A 36 -16.91 9.88 -15.51
N ALA A 37 -18.09 10.36 -15.92
CA ALA A 37 -19.37 9.87 -15.40
C ALA A 37 -19.58 8.36 -15.59
N TRP A 38 -18.97 7.77 -16.60
CA TRP A 38 -19.02 6.36 -16.96
C TRP A 38 -17.93 5.53 -16.27
N ARG A 39 -17.21 6.11 -15.29
CA ARG A 39 -16.09 5.49 -14.57
C ARG A 39 -14.89 5.12 -15.45
N GLN A 40 -14.81 5.64 -16.66
CA GLN A 40 -13.63 5.47 -17.51
C GLN A 40 -12.54 6.45 -17.09
N VAL A 41 -11.30 5.98 -17.09
CA VAL A 41 -10.13 6.83 -16.81
C VAL A 41 -9.96 7.83 -17.95
N VAL A 42 -10.07 9.11 -17.65
CA VAL A 42 -9.88 10.22 -18.61
C VAL A 42 -8.55 10.93 -18.40
N ALA A 43 -8.00 10.87 -17.19
CA ALA A 43 -6.66 11.36 -16.89
C ALA A 43 -6.00 10.44 -15.87
N LEU A 44 -4.72 10.14 -16.10
CA LEU A 44 -3.87 9.43 -15.16
C LEU A 44 -2.50 10.09 -15.22
N GLN A 45 -1.97 10.48 -14.07
CA GLN A 45 -0.69 11.15 -13.98
C GLN A 45 0.10 10.60 -12.80
N ALA A 46 1.30 10.11 -13.08
CA ALA A 46 2.30 9.78 -12.08
C ALA A 46 3.24 10.97 -11.88
N SER A 47 3.67 11.17 -10.66
CA SER A 47 4.61 12.24 -10.28
C SER A 47 5.44 11.79 -9.10
N VAL A 48 6.68 12.24 -9.06
CA VAL A 48 7.58 12.11 -7.92
C VAL A 48 7.83 13.51 -7.37
N THR A 49 7.84 13.66 -6.07
CA THR A 49 8.13 14.94 -5.41
C THR A 49 9.06 14.71 -4.24
N ASP A 50 9.99 15.64 -4.02
CA ASP A 50 10.89 15.58 -2.89
C ASP A 50 10.13 15.79 -1.58
N ALA A 51 10.59 15.11 -0.54
CA ALA A 51 10.08 15.31 0.79
C ALA A 51 10.46 16.70 1.35
N PRO A 52 9.60 17.36 2.11
CA PRO A 52 9.93 18.60 2.76
C PRO A 52 10.92 18.34 3.91
N GLY A 53 12.21 18.56 3.63
CA GLY A 53 13.30 18.50 4.59
C GLY A 53 13.85 17.09 4.82
N LYS A 54 15.13 16.95 4.55
CA LYS A 54 15.91 15.73 4.85
C LYS A 54 15.94 15.49 6.38
N ARG A 55 15.06 14.65 6.89
CA ARG A 55 15.14 14.16 8.26
C ARG A 55 15.12 12.63 8.22
N LYS A 56 16.18 12.01 8.73
CA LYS A 56 16.16 10.57 9.07
C LYS A 56 14.95 10.31 9.96
N GLY A 57 14.11 9.35 9.61
CA GLY A 57 12.83 9.07 10.25
C GLY A 57 11.74 10.03 9.77
N GLY A 58 11.61 10.19 8.44
CA GLY A 58 10.65 11.08 7.81
C GLY A 58 9.23 10.81 8.29
N ASN A 59 8.56 11.84 8.83
CA ASN A 59 7.19 11.72 9.30
C ASN A 59 6.28 11.52 8.08
N THR A 60 5.86 10.30 7.85
CA THR A 60 4.95 9.88 6.76
C THR A 60 3.77 10.85 6.59
N SER A 61 3.21 11.35 7.70
CA SER A 61 2.09 12.28 7.64
C SER A 61 2.48 13.66 7.09
N LEU A 62 3.69 14.15 7.34
CA LEU A 62 4.16 15.42 6.76
C LEU A 62 4.36 15.30 5.24
N MET A 63 4.82 14.15 4.77
CA MET A 63 4.93 13.90 3.34
C MET A 63 3.55 13.84 2.68
N VAL A 64 2.61 13.12 3.29
CA VAL A 64 1.23 13.06 2.82
C VAL A 64 0.61 14.46 2.78
N GLU A 65 0.84 15.28 3.82
CA GLU A 65 0.39 16.66 3.87
C GLU A 65 0.95 17.49 2.73
N HIS A 66 2.28 17.45 2.54
CA HIS A 66 2.97 18.17 1.48
C HIS A 66 2.41 17.82 0.09
N VAL A 67 2.20 16.53 -0.17
CA VAL A 67 1.65 16.04 -1.44
C VAL A 67 0.21 16.51 -1.64
N ILE A 68 -0.62 16.46 -0.58
CA ILE A 68 -2.00 16.95 -0.65
C ILE A 68 -2.05 18.42 -1.06
N ASP A 69 -1.18 19.25 -0.47
CA ASP A 69 -1.12 20.67 -0.75
C ASP A 69 -0.52 20.94 -2.13
N GLN A 70 0.60 20.32 -2.48
CA GLN A 70 1.30 20.50 -3.74
C GLN A 70 0.43 20.14 -4.95
N TYR A 71 -0.34 19.06 -4.85
CA TYR A 71 -1.16 18.57 -5.97
C TYR A 71 -2.65 18.93 -5.83
N ALA A 72 -3.01 19.78 -4.85
CA ALA A 72 -4.37 20.23 -4.60
C ALA A 72 -5.38 19.07 -4.49
N LEU A 73 -5.04 18.05 -3.71
CA LEU A 73 -5.82 16.81 -3.61
C LEU A 73 -7.06 16.91 -2.73
N LYS A 74 -7.42 18.10 -2.26
CA LYS A 74 -8.66 18.30 -1.52
C LYS A 74 -9.86 17.75 -2.29
N GLY A 75 -10.66 16.93 -1.62
CA GLY A 75 -11.83 16.25 -2.22
C GLY A 75 -11.50 15.01 -3.06
N TYR A 76 -10.23 14.62 -3.16
CA TYR A 76 -9.85 13.33 -3.74
C TYR A 76 -10.14 12.18 -2.77
N LEU A 77 -10.41 11.02 -3.32
CA LEU A 77 -10.41 9.75 -2.59
C LEU A 77 -8.98 9.21 -2.59
N LEU A 78 -8.37 9.16 -1.42
CA LEU A 78 -6.95 8.83 -1.26
C LEU A 78 -6.75 7.38 -0.83
N THR A 79 -5.75 6.73 -1.41
CA THR A 79 -5.08 5.55 -0.87
C THR A 79 -3.67 5.98 -0.47
N VAL A 80 -3.27 5.71 0.77
CA VAL A 80 -1.90 5.91 1.24
C VAL A 80 -1.24 4.57 1.36
N VAL A 81 -0.06 4.41 0.76
CA VAL A 81 0.70 3.15 0.72
C VAL A 81 1.82 3.24 1.74
N LEU A 82 1.89 2.27 2.63
CA LEU A 82 2.97 2.11 3.59
C LEU A 82 3.91 1.01 3.10
N GLY A 83 5.19 1.23 3.15
CA GLY A 83 6.15 0.28 2.59
C GLY A 83 7.58 0.52 3.02
N ASP A 84 7.77 1.12 4.20
CA ASP A 84 9.08 1.33 4.80
C ASP A 84 9.49 0.20 5.77
N GLU A 85 10.63 0.39 6.43
CA GLU A 85 11.23 -0.56 7.36
C GLU A 85 10.38 -0.88 8.61
N ASP A 86 9.44 0.01 8.98
CA ASP A 86 8.55 -0.22 10.12
C ASP A 86 7.40 -1.19 9.80
N LEU A 87 7.23 -1.54 8.52
CA LEU A 87 6.20 -2.45 8.08
C LEU A 87 6.61 -3.91 8.35
N ILE A 88 5.87 -4.57 9.20
CA ILE A 88 6.03 -6.01 9.45
C ILE A 88 4.96 -6.75 8.65
N VAL A 89 5.40 -7.65 7.76
CA VAL A 89 4.51 -8.51 6.97
C VAL A 89 4.87 -9.96 7.18
N ARG A 90 3.85 -10.80 7.45
CA ARG A 90 4.05 -12.25 7.61
C ARG A 90 2.88 -13.03 7.01
N SER A 91 3.20 -14.18 6.47
CA SER A 91 2.21 -15.21 6.13
C SER A 91 2.00 -16.13 7.35
N LEU A 92 0.75 -16.28 7.75
CA LEU A 92 0.36 -17.07 8.92
C LEU A 92 -0.66 -18.13 8.52
N SER A 93 -0.56 -19.32 9.11
CA SER A 93 -1.59 -20.36 9.03
C SER A 93 -2.44 -20.31 10.30
N LEU A 94 -3.75 -20.09 10.15
CA LEU A 94 -4.68 -19.96 11.26
C LEU A 94 -5.90 -20.86 11.04
N PRO A 95 -6.46 -21.46 12.11
CA PRO A 95 -7.60 -22.36 12.01
C PRO A 95 -8.94 -21.64 11.84
N THR A 96 -8.93 -20.40 11.39
CA THR A 96 -10.13 -19.57 11.22
C THR A 96 -10.22 -18.96 9.84
N ALA A 97 -11.43 -18.96 9.27
CA ALA A 97 -11.78 -18.22 8.05
C ALA A 97 -12.28 -16.79 8.34
N SER A 98 -12.49 -16.45 9.60
CA SER A 98 -13.03 -15.16 10.04
C SER A 98 -11.94 -14.10 10.10
N ARG A 99 -12.07 -13.02 9.32
CA ARG A 99 -11.12 -11.88 9.35
C ARG A 99 -11.00 -11.27 10.75
N LYS A 100 -12.11 -11.20 11.50
CA LYS A 100 -12.10 -10.65 12.86
C LYS A 100 -11.26 -11.49 13.81
N GLU A 101 -11.45 -12.82 13.77
CA GLU A 101 -10.70 -13.75 14.61
C GLU A 101 -9.23 -13.82 14.17
N ALA A 102 -8.98 -13.80 12.86
CA ALA A 102 -7.60 -13.75 12.34
C ALA A 102 -6.89 -12.49 12.83
N GLY A 103 -7.52 -11.31 12.76
CA GLY A 103 -6.94 -10.06 13.27
C GLY A 103 -6.62 -10.12 14.77
N GLN A 104 -7.48 -10.74 15.58
CA GLN A 104 -7.21 -10.99 16.99
C GLN A 104 -6.03 -11.94 17.20
N SER A 105 -6.01 -13.05 16.44
CA SER A 105 -4.93 -14.04 16.51
C SER A 105 -3.58 -13.45 16.09
N VAL A 106 -3.57 -12.55 15.12
CA VAL A 106 -2.35 -11.84 14.67
C VAL A 106 -1.76 -11.01 15.80
N ALA A 107 -2.59 -10.25 16.50
CA ALA A 107 -2.14 -9.46 17.66
C ALA A 107 -1.51 -10.32 18.77
N TRP A 108 -1.96 -11.59 18.89
CA TRP A 108 -1.49 -12.55 19.92
C TRP A 108 -0.36 -13.45 19.41
N SER A 109 -0.08 -13.47 18.12
CA SER A 109 0.89 -14.40 17.52
C SER A 109 2.36 -14.06 17.80
N GLY A 110 2.64 -13.00 18.56
CA GLY A 110 4.00 -12.59 18.84
C GLY A 110 4.74 -12.05 17.60
N MET A 111 4.02 -11.53 16.61
CA MET A 111 4.64 -10.87 15.45
C MET A 111 5.57 -9.75 15.87
N ILE A 112 5.24 -9.09 16.97
CA ILE A 112 6.02 -8.01 17.56
C ILE A 112 6.28 -8.40 19.01
N LEU A 113 7.54 -8.71 19.28
CA LEU A 113 8.02 -9.03 20.62
C LEU A 113 8.63 -7.78 21.23
N ASP A 114 8.27 -7.49 22.49
CA ASP A 114 8.92 -6.50 23.34
C ASP A 114 8.98 -5.06 22.79
N SER A 115 7.98 -4.64 22.02
CA SER A 115 7.87 -3.25 21.62
C SER A 115 7.06 -2.45 22.67
N ALA A 116 7.62 -1.33 23.11
CA ALA A 116 6.88 -0.34 23.91
C ALA A 116 5.89 0.48 23.05
N GLU A 117 5.94 0.30 21.73
CA GLU A 117 5.12 1.02 20.76
C GLU A 117 3.85 0.23 20.44
N GLU A 118 2.73 0.94 20.31
CA GLU A 118 1.46 0.35 19.91
C GLU A 118 1.40 0.17 18.40
N TYR A 119 0.88 -0.99 17.95
CA TYR A 119 0.75 -1.34 16.54
C TYR A 119 -0.71 -1.55 16.17
N VAL A 120 -1.05 -1.17 14.94
CA VAL A 120 -2.28 -1.60 14.27
C VAL A 120 -1.97 -2.83 13.42
N TYR A 121 -2.93 -3.75 13.38
CA TYR A 121 -2.82 -5.01 12.65
C TYR A 121 -3.96 -5.15 11.66
N ASP A 122 -3.66 -5.72 10.52
CA ASP A 122 -4.69 -6.20 9.58
C ASP A 122 -4.27 -7.56 9.01
N ALA A 123 -5.26 -8.32 8.55
CA ALA A 123 -5.03 -9.60 7.92
C ALA A 123 -5.98 -9.81 6.75
N VAL A 124 -5.44 -10.37 5.67
CA VAL A 124 -6.19 -10.72 4.46
C VAL A 124 -5.99 -12.20 4.19
N ARG A 125 -7.08 -12.94 4.00
CA ARG A 125 -7.02 -14.35 3.63
C ARG A 125 -6.48 -14.49 2.21
N THR A 126 -5.41 -15.26 2.07
CA THR A 126 -4.71 -15.49 0.80
C THR A 126 -4.84 -16.91 0.29
N GLY A 127 -5.19 -17.87 1.17
CA GLY A 127 -5.35 -19.28 0.80
C GLY A 127 -6.19 -20.08 1.79
N GLU A 128 -6.39 -21.33 1.43
CA GLU A 128 -7.11 -22.33 2.24
C GLU A 128 -6.47 -23.70 2.00
N GLU A 129 -6.06 -24.38 3.07
CA GLU A 129 -5.64 -25.77 3.04
C GLU A 129 -6.78 -26.67 3.52
N LYS A 130 -7.53 -27.21 2.56
CA LYS A 130 -8.79 -27.94 2.82
C LYS A 130 -8.60 -29.18 3.69
N LEU A 131 -7.46 -29.87 3.59
CA LEU A 131 -7.18 -31.10 4.33
C LEU A 131 -6.96 -30.84 5.81
N GLN A 132 -6.40 -29.71 6.18
CA GLN A 132 -6.05 -29.38 7.57
C GLN A 132 -7.03 -28.40 8.21
N ARG A 133 -8.01 -27.88 7.44
CA ARG A 133 -8.92 -26.78 7.87
C ARG A 133 -8.16 -25.55 8.33
N GLU A 134 -7.01 -25.31 7.72
CA GLU A 134 -6.20 -24.13 7.95
C GLU A 134 -6.35 -23.14 6.81
N TYR A 135 -6.28 -21.88 7.17
CA TYR A 135 -6.40 -20.77 6.23
C TYR A 135 -5.11 -19.98 6.27
N THR A 136 -4.57 -19.70 5.10
CA THR A 136 -3.39 -18.85 4.97
C THR A 136 -3.81 -17.39 4.97
N TRP A 137 -3.19 -16.61 5.83
CA TRP A 137 -3.43 -15.18 6.00
C TRP A 137 -2.15 -14.40 5.76
N LEU A 138 -2.23 -13.33 4.99
CA LEU A 138 -1.22 -12.30 5.00
C LEU A 138 -1.55 -11.33 6.13
N ALA A 139 -0.70 -11.27 7.12
CA ALA A 139 -0.80 -10.35 8.24
C ALA A 139 0.20 -9.22 8.07
N ALA A 140 -0.24 -8.01 8.38
CA ALA A 140 0.59 -6.81 8.42
C ALA A 140 0.43 -6.09 9.74
N ALA A 141 1.52 -5.51 10.24
CA ALA A 141 1.55 -4.66 11.42
C ALA A 141 2.31 -3.38 11.12
N TYR A 142 1.82 -2.27 11.65
CA TYR A 142 2.43 -0.95 11.46
C TYR A 142 2.25 -0.10 12.72
N PRO A 143 3.20 0.80 13.09
CA PRO A 143 3.07 1.66 14.25
C PRO A 143 1.78 2.47 14.24
N ALA A 144 0.97 2.32 15.30
CA ALA A 144 -0.35 2.94 15.41
C ALA A 144 -0.27 4.47 15.27
N LYS A 145 0.74 5.08 15.88
CA LYS A 145 0.98 6.53 15.85
C LYS A 145 1.12 7.07 14.42
N THR A 146 1.82 6.34 13.54
CA THR A 146 1.99 6.73 12.14
C THR A 146 0.67 6.65 11.40
N VAL A 147 -0.05 5.53 11.54
CA VAL A 147 -1.37 5.33 10.91
C VAL A 147 -2.36 6.41 11.32
N GLU A 148 -2.46 6.70 12.63
CA GLU A 148 -3.34 7.73 13.18
C GLU A 148 -2.98 9.13 12.68
N SER A 149 -1.66 9.43 12.55
CA SER A 149 -1.20 10.72 12.04
C SER A 149 -1.59 10.92 10.58
N VAL A 150 -1.51 9.88 9.75
CA VAL A 150 -1.96 9.91 8.35
C VAL A 150 -3.47 10.12 8.27
N ILE A 151 -4.26 9.40 9.08
CA ILE A 151 -5.72 9.54 9.11
C ILE A 151 -6.10 10.97 9.51
N ARG A 152 -5.47 11.51 10.54
CA ARG A 152 -5.70 12.88 11.01
C ARG A 152 -5.35 13.91 9.94
N CYS A 153 -4.17 13.78 9.32
CA CYS A 153 -3.72 14.66 8.24
C CYS A 153 -4.73 14.70 7.08
N CYS A 154 -5.16 13.54 6.57
CA CYS A 154 -6.14 13.48 5.49
C CYS A 154 -7.46 14.19 5.87
N ARG A 155 -7.91 14.01 7.11
CA ARG A 155 -9.13 14.64 7.62
C ARG A 155 -8.99 16.17 7.69
N GLU A 156 -7.90 16.68 8.25
CA GLU A 156 -7.62 18.10 8.40
C GLU A 156 -7.49 18.81 7.06
N LYS A 157 -6.91 18.14 6.06
CA LYS A 157 -6.80 18.65 4.69
C LYS A 157 -8.10 18.51 3.85
N GLY A 158 -9.15 17.94 4.42
CA GLY A 158 -10.43 17.76 3.72
C GLY A 158 -10.37 16.74 2.59
N CYS A 159 -9.48 15.75 2.71
CA CYS A 159 -9.40 14.60 1.82
C CYS A 159 -10.24 13.44 2.37
N LEU A 160 -10.69 12.57 1.47
CA LEU A 160 -11.39 11.34 1.83
C LEU A 160 -10.39 10.17 1.78
N LEU A 161 -10.01 9.65 2.92
CA LEU A 161 -9.17 8.46 2.97
C LEU A 161 -10.01 7.22 2.67
N ASP A 162 -9.75 6.55 1.54
CA ASP A 162 -10.39 5.27 1.17
C ASP A 162 -9.78 4.14 1.98
N ARG A 163 -8.45 4.07 1.98
CA ARG A 163 -7.69 3.05 2.71
C ARG A 163 -6.23 3.44 2.91
N ILE A 164 -5.63 2.80 3.87
CA ILE A 164 -4.19 2.67 3.99
C ILE A 164 -3.87 1.26 3.47
N ASP A 165 -2.97 1.16 2.51
CA ASP A 165 -2.55 -0.11 1.89
C ASP A 165 -1.05 -0.30 2.13
N ILE A 166 -0.52 -1.46 1.77
CA ILE A 166 0.89 -1.77 1.87
C ILE A 166 1.45 -2.11 0.49
N LEU A 167 2.68 -1.69 0.22
CA LEU A 167 3.32 -1.91 -1.08
C LEU A 167 3.33 -3.39 -1.50
N PRO A 168 3.71 -4.36 -0.63
CA PRO A 168 3.70 -5.76 -1.02
C PRO A 168 2.32 -6.29 -1.43
N ALA A 169 1.24 -5.79 -0.84
CA ALA A 169 -0.11 -6.18 -1.26
C ALA A 169 -0.47 -5.66 -2.67
N LEU A 170 0.00 -4.47 -3.03
CA LEU A 170 -0.18 -3.93 -4.38
C LEU A 170 0.67 -4.69 -5.40
N ILE A 171 1.91 -5.06 -5.04
CA ILE A 171 2.77 -5.90 -5.87
C ILE A 171 2.11 -7.27 -6.11
N GLY A 172 1.56 -7.91 -5.09
CA GLY A 172 0.83 -9.17 -5.23
C GLY A 172 -0.37 -9.08 -6.19
N LYS A 173 -1.08 -7.95 -6.19
CA LYS A 173 -2.17 -7.70 -7.15
C LYS A 173 -1.66 -7.47 -8.57
N LEU A 174 -0.48 -6.87 -8.72
CA LEU A 174 0.13 -6.60 -10.03
C LEU A 174 0.65 -7.89 -10.69
N TYR A 175 1.12 -8.85 -9.89
CA TYR A 175 1.71 -10.10 -10.35
C TYR A 175 0.97 -11.35 -9.81
N PRO A 176 -0.30 -11.57 -10.19
CA PRO A 176 -1.19 -12.54 -9.54
C PRO A 176 -0.82 -14.01 -9.74
N SER A 177 0.03 -14.33 -10.72
CA SER A 177 0.42 -15.72 -11.02
C SER A 177 1.92 -15.98 -10.81
N TYR A 178 2.65 -14.97 -10.37
CA TYR A 178 4.11 -15.05 -10.23
C TYR A 178 4.51 -15.80 -8.95
N GLU A 179 5.54 -16.63 -9.06
CA GLU A 179 6.22 -17.28 -7.95
C GLU A 179 7.68 -16.85 -7.94
N GLY A 180 8.11 -16.21 -6.85
CA GLY A 180 9.48 -15.68 -6.71
C GLY A 180 9.52 -14.33 -6.03
N SER A 181 10.63 -13.64 -6.18
CA SER A 181 10.85 -12.33 -5.56
C SER A 181 10.67 -11.20 -6.57
N VAL A 182 9.92 -10.19 -6.18
CA VAL A 182 9.80 -8.90 -6.89
C VAL A 182 10.58 -7.88 -6.10
N SER A 183 11.50 -7.19 -6.74
CA SER A 183 12.26 -6.10 -6.14
C SER A 183 11.90 -4.78 -6.81
N ILE A 184 11.66 -3.77 -6.02
CA ILE A 184 11.49 -2.38 -6.45
C ILE A 184 12.50 -1.56 -5.68
N THR A 185 13.36 -0.86 -6.41
CA THR A 185 14.31 0.08 -5.81
C THR A 185 13.76 1.48 -5.93
N ASP A 186 13.73 2.19 -4.82
CA ASP A 186 13.32 3.58 -4.79
C ASP A 186 13.98 4.31 -3.60
N ASP A 187 14.38 5.57 -3.81
CA ASP A 187 14.99 6.45 -2.79
C ASP A 187 16.15 5.82 -2.00
N GLY A 188 16.99 5.02 -2.69
CA GLY A 188 18.12 4.33 -2.04
C GLY A 188 17.70 3.16 -1.16
N LYS A 189 16.45 2.73 -1.23
CA LYS A 189 15.94 1.54 -0.56
C LYS A 189 15.47 0.51 -1.57
N ARG A 190 15.57 -0.74 -1.19
CA ARG A 190 15.10 -1.86 -1.97
C ARG A 190 13.98 -2.60 -1.24
N HIS A 191 12.80 -2.58 -1.84
CA HIS A 191 11.61 -3.27 -1.35
C HIS A 191 11.50 -4.64 -2.02
N ILE A 192 11.69 -5.71 -1.26
CA ILE A 192 11.65 -7.07 -1.77
C ILE A 192 10.36 -7.75 -1.29
N THR A 193 9.55 -8.18 -2.24
CA THR A 193 8.30 -8.91 -1.99
C THR A 193 8.41 -10.33 -2.53
N VAL A 194 8.30 -11.33 -1.67
CA VAL A 194 8.27 -12.74 -2.07
C VAL A 194 6.83 -13.17 -2.31
N LEU A 195 6.57 -13.66 -3.51
CA LEU A 195 5.26 -14.09 -3.97
C LEU A 195 5.22 -15.59 -4.18
N ASN A 196 4.10 -16.22 -3.82
CA ASN A 196 3.73 -17.55 -4.22
C ASN A 196 2.33 -17.46 -4.81
N LYS A 197 2.24 -17.39 -6.13
CA LYS A 197 1.02 -17.07 -6.86
C LYS A 197 0.42 -15.74 -6.36
N ARG A 198 -0.80 -15.73 -5.90
CA ARG A 198 -1.47 -14.52 -5.40
C ARG A 198 -1.09 -14.13 -3.97
N ASN A 199 -0.24 -14.94 -3.34
CA ASN A 199 0.06 -14.78 -1.92
C ASN A 199 1.40 -14.07 -1.74
N VAL A 200 1.41 -13.02 -0.94
CA VAL A 200 2.64 -12.44 -0.42
C VAL A 200 3.10 -13.33 0.74
N CYS A 201 4.31 -13.88 0.63
CA CYS A 201 4.89 -14.77 1.64
C CYS A 201 5.82 -14.02 2.59
N ALA A 202 6.55 -13.04 2.08
CA ALA A 202 7.45 -12.21 2.85
C ALA A 202 7.61 -10.83 2.21
N TYR A 203 8.02 -9.87 3.02
CA TYR A 203 8.41 -8.54 2.59
C TYR A 203 9.57 -8.07 3.45
N THR A 204 10.56 -7.46 2.81
CA THR A 204 11.68 -6.77 3.45
C THR A 204 11.95 -5.46 2.76
N CYS A 205 12.40 -4.48 3.53
CA CYS A 205 12.92 -3.22 3.03
C CYS A 205 14.36 -3.09 3.54
N GLU A 206 15.30 -2.85 2.66
CA GLU A 206 16.71 -2.75 2.98
C GLU A 206 17.36 -1.58 2.21
N ASP A 207 18.48 -1.06 2.71
CA ASP A 207 19.24 -0.07 1.99
C ASP A 207 19.76 -0.68 0.69
N ASP A 208 19.62 0.03 -0.43
CA ASP A 208 20.11 -0.44 -1.71
C ASP A 208 21.63 -0.20 -1.79
N PRO A 209 22.44 -1.25 -1.91
CA PRO A 209 23.89 -1.12 -2.02
C PRO A 209 24.36 -0.57 -3.38
N GLY A 210 23.46 -0.13 -4.24
CA GLY A 210 23.81 0.41 -5.56
C GLY A 210 24.28 -0.65 -6.56
N VAL A 211 24.02 -1.92 -6.30
CA VAL A 211 24.34 -3.01 -7.21
C VAL A 211 23.13 -3.27 -8.10
N ASP A 212 23.34 -3.31 -9.40
CA ASP A 212 22.33 -3.65 -10.41
C ASP A 212 21.59 -4.96 -10.08
N HIS A 213 20.49 -4.87 -9.37
CA HIS A 213 19.60 -5.98 -9.15
C HIS A 213 18.30 -5.74 -9.88
N ALA A 214 18.34 -5.90 -11.18
CA ALA A 214 17.14 -5.97 -11.97
C ALA A 214 16.40 -7.27 -11.65
N VAL A 215 15.49 -7.24 -10.71
CA VAL A 215 14.51 -8.31 -10.58
C VAL A 215 13.17 -7.77 -11.01
N VAL A 216 12.96 -7.79 -12.29
CA VAL A 216 11.64 -7.53 -12.87
C VAL A 216 11.02 -8.89 -13.15
N PRO A 217 9.91 -9.25 -12.51
CA PRO A 217 9.23 -10.48 -12.87
C PRO A 217 8.77 -10.42 -14.32
N PRO A 218 8.94 -11.51 -15.04
CA PRO A 218 8.58 -11.59 -16.45
C PRO A 218 7.08 -11.61 -16.69
N GLU A 219 6.28 -11.92 -15.68
CA GLU A 219 4.83 -12.00 -15.84
C GLU A 219 4.20 -10.63 -15.97
N ARG A 220 3.51 -10.46 -17.09
CA ARG A 220 2.83 -9.23 -17.44
C ARG A 220 1.40 -9.26 -16.89
N ASN A 221 1.03 -8.25 -16.16
CA ASN A 221 -0.36 -7.90 -15.98
C ASN A 221 -0.75 -7.03 -17.18
N ASP A 222 -1.41 -7.62 -18.18
CA ASP A 222 -1.75 -6.94 -19.43
C ASP A 222 -2.53 -5.64 -19.21
N GLN A 223 -3.37 -5.58 -18.18
CA GLN A 223 -4.12 -4.37 -17.85
C GLN A 223 -3.22 -3.26 -17.30
N ALA A 224 -2.33 -3.59 -16.37
CA ALA A 224 -1.38 -2.63 -15.81
C ALA A 224 -0.38 -2.18 -16.89
N GLU A 225 0.10 -3.09 -17.71
CA GLU A 225 1.02 -2.78 -18.82
C GLU A 225 0.35 -1.89 -19.87
N ALA A 226 -0.90 -2.13 -20.20
CA ALA A 226 -1.67 -1.27 -21.10
C ALA A 226 -1.85 0.14 -20.53
N LEU A 227 -2.12 0.25 -19.22
CA LEU A 227 -2.20 1.54 -18.54
C LEU A 227 -0.84 2.24 -18.51
N ARG A 228 0.24 1.51 -18.24
CA ARG A 228 1.60 2.04 -18.25
C ARG A 228 1.96 2.64 -19.62
N LYS A 229 1.75 1.90 -20.68
CA LYS A 229 2.02 2.36 -22.05
C LYS A 229 1.16 3.55 -22.43
N LYS A 230 -0.11 3.51 -22.11
CA LYS A 230 -1.05 4.58 -22.44
C LYS A 230 -0.72 5.89 -21.72
N TRP A 231 -0.32 5.83 -20.46
CA TRP A 231 -0.15 6.99 -19.60
C TRP A 231 1.32 7.29 -19.26
N GLN A 232 2.25 6.54 -19.84
CA GLN A 232 3.70 6.70 -19.64
C GLN A 232 4.13 6.67 -18.16
N VAL A 233 3.52 5.76 -17.40
CA VAL A 233 3.84 5.57 -15.98
C VAL A 233 5.12 4.76 -15.85
N GLU A 234 6.05 5.21 -15.00
CA GLU A 234 7.30 4.51 -14.71
C GLU A 234 7.06 3.17 -14.01
N PHE A 235 8.03 2.25 -14.11
CA PHE A 235 7.89 0.89 -13.56
C PHE A 235 7.66 0.91 -12.05
N GLU A 236 8.38 1.73 -11.32
CA GLU A 236 8.34 1.86 -9.87
C GLU A 236 6.97 2.34 -9.37
N ALA A 237 6.28 3.13 -10.17
CA ALA A 237 4.94 3.60 -9.87
C ALA A 237 3.83 2.62 -10.30
N MET A 238 4.14 1.56 -11.05
CA MET A 238 3.15 0.61 -11.54
C MET A 238 2.32 -0.06 -10.44
N PRO A 239 2.89 -0.50 -9.30
CA PRO A 239 2.10 -1.08 -8.21
C PRO A 239 1.01 -0.14 -7.70
N LEU A 240 1.24 1.17 -7.76
CA LEU A 240 0.29 2.17 -7.29
C LEU A 240 -0.99 2.20 -8.14
N LEU A 241 -0.92 1.76 -9.40
CA LEU A 241 -2.11 1.61 -10.25
C LEU A 241 -3.13 0.63 -9.65
N MET A 242 -2.66 -0.35 -8.90
CA MET A 242 -3.53 -1.32 -8.20
C MET A 242 -4.23 -0.72 -6.99
N GLY A 243 -3.83 0.47 -6.56
CA GLY A 243 -4.45 1.26 -5.49
C GLY A 243 -5.60 2.17 -5.95
N LEU A 244 -5.73 2.38 -7.27
CA LEU A 244 -6.77 3.21 -7.88
C LEU A 244 -8.09 2.45 -8.01
#